data_7b5038c1b69785f332f1cbb6ea7f92ef
#
_entry.id   7b5038c1b69785f332f1cbb6ea7f92ef
#
_cell.length_a   1.000
_cell.length_b   1.000
_cell.length_c   1.000
_cell.angle_alpha   90.00
_cell.angle_beta   90.00
_cell.angle_gamma   90.00
#
_symmetry.space_group_name_H-M   'P 1'
#
loop_
_entity.id
_entity.type
_entity.pdbx_description
1 polymer ?
#
loop_
_entity_poly.entity_id
_entity_poly.type
_entity_poly.pdbx_seq_one_letter_code
_entity_poly.pdbx_strand_id
1 'polypeptide(L)'
;MSALTVEACGPGTTVQDAGRTGFRRFGVSTAGAMDRLALALANVLVGNHPGTAAVEFTLVGGRFRTVDTTVAVAAVGAFLTVDGRPIPAGSGALAGPGASIAVGPARGGVYAYLAVGGGIDSPPAMGSRSVHRRSAIGGGPLGPGDMLPLGPDGADVPRRLPLPEPTTGPIRLMFGPQDDPFTDAALAALTATDWTVMPRSDRMGCRLDGAVLPHARGFNIVSDGVVPGSVQVPGDGRPIVLMRDCQTTGGYPKIATVIGPDLDRLAQVPPGGTVRFAAVARTEAVAAAAALRQRIDGLAALARPAGADPSSEDLLALNLIGGVVDATAVG
;
A
#
# COMPACT_ATOMS: atom_id res chain seq x y z
N MET A 1 -21.97 18.94 -9.12
CA MET A 1 -20.65 18.85 -8.48
C MET A 1 -20.16 17.44 -8.70
N SER A 2 -19.01 17.26 -9.36
CA SER A 2 -18.46 15.93 -9.67
C SER A 2 -18.16 15.16 -8.39
N ALA A 3 -18.73 13.99 -8.22
CA ALA A 3 -18.54 13.17 -7.02
C ALA A 3 -18.70 11.68 -7.30
N LEU A 4 -18.23 10.86 -6.36
CA LEU A 4 -18.63 9.46 -6.23
C LEU A 4 -19.52 9.30 -5.00
N THR A 5 -20.62 8.59 -5.13
CA THR A 5 -21.40 8.10 -3.98
C THR A 5 -20.92 6.70 -3.61
N VAL A 6 -20.69 6.46 -2.34
CA VAL A 6 -20.41 5.13 -1.79
C VAL A 6 -21.71 4.36 -1.65
N GLU A 7 -21.91 3.27 -2.41
CA GLU A 7 -23.09 2.40 -2.27
C GLU A 7 -22.84 1.29 -1.23
N ALA A 8 -21.63 0.74 -1.21
CA ALA A 8 -21.19 -0.25 -0.24
C ALA A 8 -19.66 -0.29 -0.19
N CYS A 9 -19.09 -0.56 0.97
CA CYS A 9 -17.65 -0.83 1.09
C CYS A 9 -17.37 -1.68 2.33
N GLY A 10 -16.21 -2.34 2.32
CA GLY A 10 -15.73 -3.12 3.44
C GLY A 10 -15.35 -2.25 4.65
N PRO A 11 -15.35 -2.82 5.87
CA PRO A 11 -14.91 -2.12 7.07
C PRO A 11 -13.44 -1.70 6.92
N GLY A 12 -13.13 -0.46 7.28
CA GLY A 12 -11.77 0.07 7.18
C GLY A 12 -11.41 0.70 5.84
N THR A 13 -12.34 0.76 4.88
CA THR A 13 -12.18 1.55 3.66
C THR A 13 -12.00 3.02 4.00
N THR A 14 -10.95 3.66 3.49
CA THR A 14 -10.60 5.06 3.80
C THR A 14 -10.03 5.79 2.59
N VAL A 15 -10.06 7.11 2.62
CA VAL A 15 -9.29 7.93 1.69
C VAL A 15 -7.83 7.97 2.16
N GLN A 16 -6.90 7.67 1.26
CA GLN A 16 -5.46 7.72 1.53
C GLN A 16 -4.71 8.38 0.37
N ASP A 17 -3.68 9.16 0.70
CA ASP A 17 -2.75 9.80 -0.23
C ASP A 17 -1.29 9.44 0.13
N ALA A 18 -0.32 10.27 -0.22
CA ALA A 18 1.08 10.07 0.16
C ALA A 18 1.34 10.23 1.68
N GLY A 19 0.34 10.68 2.44
CA GLY A 19 0.45 10.92 3.88
C GLY A 19 0.95 12.32 4.25
N ARG A 20 0.86 12.67 5.55
CA ARG A 20 1.28 13.96 6.10
C ARG A 20 2.66 13.85 6.73
N THR A 21 3.62 14.56 6.16
CA THR A 21 5.01 14.58 6.66
C THR A 21 5.28 15.82 7.53
N GLY A 22 6.28 15.72 8.44
CA GLY A 22 6.73 16.86 9.25
C GLY A 22 5.99 17.07 10.59
N PHE A 23 4.88 16.33 10.83
CA PHE A 23 4.04 16.54 12.02
C PHE A 23 4.27 15.53 13.15
N ARG A 24 5.11 14.51 12.95
CA ARG A 24 5.38 13.50 14.00
C ARG A 24 5.92 14.11 15.30
N ARG A 25 6.72 15.16 15.23
CA ARG A 25 7.21 15.90 16.41
C ARG A 25 6.08 16.54 17.26
N PHE A 26 4.89 16.67 16.70
CA PHE A 26 3.68 17.15 17.38
C PHE A 26 2.72 16.03 17.77
N GLY A 27 3.15 14.78 17.72
CA GLY A 27 2.32 13.61 18.05
C GLY A 27 1.39 13.13 16.94
N VAL A 28 1.51 13.68 15.71
CA VAL A 28 0.62 13.31 14.60
C VAL A 28 1.27 12.26 13.72
N SER A 29 0.59 11.14 13.53
CA SER A 29 1.00 10.07 12.63
C SER A 29 1.03 10.54 11.16
N THR A 30 1.92 9.94 10.36
CA THR A 30 2.00 10.22 8.92
C THR A 30 0.77 9.75 8.16
N ALA A 31 0.11 8.67 8.60
CA ALA A 31 -0.91 7.98 7.83
C ALA A 31 -0.43 7.69 6.37
N GLY A 32 -1.29 7.83 5.39
CA GLY A 32 -0.94 7.55 3.99
C GLY A 32 -1.19 6.11 3.59
N ALA A 33 -1.03 5.84 2.30
CA ALA A 33 -1.22 4.50 1.74
C ALA A 33 -0.34 3.45 2.42
N MET A 34 -0.92 2.27 2.69
CA MET A 34 -0.18 1.12 3.21
C MET A 34 0.81 0.59 2.18
N ASP A 35 0.44 0.62 0.90
CA ASP A 35 1.30 0.30 -0.26
C ASP A 35 1.37 1.50 -1.19
N ARG A 36 2.49 2.23 -1.14
CA ARG A 36 2.72 3.45 -1.91
C ARG A 36 2.84 3.19 -3.41
N LEU A 37 3.42 2.04 -3.78
CA LEU A 37 3.55 1.69 -5.19
C LEU A 37 2.18 1.38 -5.81
N ALA A 38 1.34 0.63 -5.11
CA ALA A 38 -0.02 0.32 -5.58
C ALA A 38 -0.88 1.59 -5.69
N LEU A 39 -0.80 2.51 -4.71
CA LEU A 39 -1.44 3.83 -4.82
C LEU A 39 -0.96 4.60 -6.05
N ALA A 40 0.35 4.66 -6.27
CA ALA A 40 0.95 5.38 -7.39
C ALA A 40 0.53 4.80 -8.74
N LEU A 41 0.53 3.47 -8.87
CA LEU A 41 0.06 2.77 -10.06
C LEU A 41 -1.40 3.08 -10.37
N ALA A 42 -2.29 3.00 -9.36
CA ALA A 42 -3.71 3.31 -9.54
C ALA A 42 -3.91 4.76 -10.03
N ASN A 43 -3.19 5.72 -9.44
CA ASN A 43 -3.26 7.12 -9.81
C ASN A 43 -2.75 7.38 -11.23
N VAL A 44 -1.63 6.80 -11.62
CA VAL A 44 -1.06 6.98 -12.96
C VAL A 44 -1.99 6.43 -14.05
N LEU A 45 -2.72 5.34 -13.78
CA LEU A 45 -3.70 4.76 -14.70
C LEU A 45 -4.89 5.68 -15.02
N VAL A 46 -5.16 6.66 -14.17
CA VAL A 46 -6.19 7.70 -14.38
C VAL A 46 -5.61 9.08 -14.67
N GLY A 47 -4.30 9.17 -14.91
CA GLY A 47 -3.62 10.42 -15.26
C GLY A 47 -3.28 11.34 -14.09
N ASN A 48 -3.49 10.92 -12.86
CA ASN A 48 -3.17 11.69 -11.66
C ASN A 48 -1.67 11.69 -11.34
N HIS A 49 -1.26 12.65 -10.49
CA HIS A 49 0.02 12.55 -9.80
C HIS A 49 0.05 11.30 -8.90
N PRO A 50 1.19 10.56 -8.81
CA PRO A 50 1.29 9.29 -8.07
C PRO A 50 0.80 9.31 -6.61
N GLY A 51 0.93 10.46 -5.94
CA GLY A 51 0.56 10.63 -4.53
C GLY A 51 -0.85 11.18 -4.30
N THR A 52 -1.68 11.33 -5.34
CA THR A 52 -3.04 11.86 -5.24
C THR A 52 -3.93 10.96 -4.36
N ALA A 53 -4.89 11.57 -3.67
CA ALA A 53 -5.79 10.86 -2.79
C ALA A 53 -6.70 9.89 -3.56
N ALA A 54 -6.78 8.66 -3.09
CA ALA A 54 -7.56 7.56 -3.64
C ALA A 54 -8.27 6.80 -2.52
N VAL A 55 -9.18 5.90 -2.86
CA VAL A 55 -9.81 5.00 -1.90
C VAL A 55 -8.92 3.79 -1.68
N GLU A 56 -8.55 3.54 -0.42
CA GLU A 56 -7.85 2.34 0.03
C GLU A 56 -8.83 1.36 0.66
N PHE A 57 -8.81 0.11 0.23
CA PHE A 57 -9.60 -0.99 0.77
C PHE A 57 -8.71 -1.93 1.58
N THR A 58 -9.28 -2.50 2.64
CA THR A 58 -8.67 -3.58 3.40
C THR A 58 -9.46 -4.86 3.18
N LEU A 59 -8.88 -5.85 2.49
CA LEU A 59 -9.44 -7.17 2.15
C LEU A 59 -10.72 -7.12 1.31
N VAL A 60 -11.69 -6.32 1.69
CA VAL A 60 -13.02 -6.24 1.07
C VAL A 60 -13.10 -4.96 0.24
N GLY A 61 -13.52 -5.09 -1.01
CA GLY A 61 -13.71 -3.96 -1.92
C GLY A 61 -14.99 -3.16 -1.64
N GLY A 62 -15.56 -2.55 -2.70
CA GLY A 62 -16.75 -1.72 -2.56
C GLY A 62 -17.45 -1.45 -3.88
N ARG A 63 -18.60 -0.78 -3.79
CA ARG A 63 -19.37 -0.27 -4.93
C ARG A 63 -19.59 1.22 -4.79
N PHE A 64 -19.43 1.90 -5.91
CA PHE A 64 -19.54 3.35 -6.02
C PHE A 64 -20.39 3.71 -7.23
N ARG A 65 -20.92 4.91 -7.24
CA ARG A 65 -21.64 5.47 -8.38
C ARG A 65 -21.12 6.86 -8.68
N THR A 66 -20.90 7.16 -9.95
CA THR A 66 -20.59 8.52 -10.40
C THR A 66 -21.81 9.43 -10.31
N VAL A 67 -21.61 10.69 -9.91
CA VAL A 67 -22.66 11.71 -9.87
C VAL A 67 -22.30 12.79 -10.90
N ASP A 68 -23.21 12.96 -11.89
CA ASP A 68 -23.18 14.02 -12.91
C ASP A 68 -21.81 14.27 -13.58
N THR A 69 -21.00 13.21 -13.73
CA THR A 69 -19.65 13.35 -14.29
C THR A 69 -19.24 12.13 -15.09
N THR A 70 -18.37 12.37 -16.10
CA THR A 70 -17.55 11.31 -16.70
C THR A 70 -16.15 11.41 -16.11
N VAL A 71 -15.61 10.30 -15.63
CA VAL A 71 -14.30 10.28 -14.96
C VAL A 71 -13.55 8.99 -15.29
N ALA A 72 -12.23 9.09 -15.44
CA ALA A 72 -11.37 7.91 -15.50
C ALA A 72 -11.29 7.23 -14.12
N VAL A 73 -11.38 5.90 -14.12
CA VAL A 73 -11.27 5.07 -12.91
C VAL A 73 -10.28 3.93 -13.13
N ALA A 74 -9.53 3.56 -12.12
CA ALA A 74 -8.64 2.41 -12.15
C ALA A 74 -8.50 1.77 -10.78
N ALA A 75 -8.32 0.45 -10.73
CA ALA A 75 -8.02 -0.25 -9.49
C ALA A 75 -6.71 -1.04 -9.60
N VAL A 76 -5.98 -1.09 -8.48
CA VAL A 76 -4.78 -1.92 -8.30
C VAL A 76 -4.95 -2.78 -7.05
N GLY A 77 -4.57 -4.04 -7.14
CA GLY A 77 -4.72 -5.01 -6.06
C GLY A 77 -6.13 -5.61 -5.94
N ALA A 78 -7.05 -5.32 -6.88
CA ALA A 78 -8.39 -5.90 -6.95
C ALA A 78 -8.92 -5.92 -8.38
N PHE A 79 -9.98 -6.69 -8.63
CA PHE A 79 -10.75 -6.56 -9.88
C PHE A 79 -11.58 -5.29 -9.89
N LEU A 80 -11.71 -4.68 -11.07
CA LEU A 80 -12.55 -3.54 -11.32
C LEU A 80 -13.61 -3.89 -12.37
N THR A 81 -14.85 -3.47 -12.17
CA THR A 81 -15.88 -3.43 -13.20
C THR A 81 -16.50 -2.06 -13.28
N VAL A 82 -16.85 -1.62 -14.48
CA VAL A 82 -17.65 -0.42 -14.75
C VAL A 82 -18.89 -0.84 -15.51
N ASP A 83 -20.08 -0.57 -14.97
CA ASP A 83 -21.37 -1.02 -15.49
C ASP A 83 -21.40 -2.53 -15.80
N GLY A 84 -20.81 -3.33 -14.89
CA GLY A 84 -20.70 -4.79 -15.02
C GLY A 84 -19.64 -5.29 -16.00
N ARG A 85 -18.98 -4.40 -16.75
CA ARG A 85 -17.90 -4.78 -17.70
C ARG A 85 -16.58 -4.87 -16.96
N PRO A 86 -15.85 -6.00 -17.02
CA PRO A 86 -14.55 -6.14 -16.39
C PRO A 86 -13.50 -5.27 -17.07
N ILE A 87 -12.67 -4.61 -16.26
CA ILE A 87 -11.54 -3.81 -16.72
C ILE A 87 -10.26 -4.63 -16.55
N PRO A 88 -9.42 -4.76 -17.57
CA PRO A 88 -8.16 -5.47 -17.48
C PRO A 88 -7.24 -4.89 -16.41
N ALA A 89 -6.49 -5.75 -15.72
CA ALA A 89 -5.48 -5.32 -14.77
C ALA A 89 -4.45 -4.40 -15.46
N GLY A 90 -4.02 -3.35 -14.78
CA GLY A 90 -3.10 -2.35 -15.34
C GLY A 90 -3.74 -1.42 -16.37
N SER A 91 -5.08 -1.35 -16.41
CA SER A 91 -5.82 -0.43 -17.27
C SER A 91 -6.81 0.40 -16.47
N GLY A 92 -6.97 1.65 -16.86
CA GLY A 92 -8.09 2.50 -16.47
C GLY A 92 -9.24 2.39 -17.46
N ALA A 93 -10.42 2.88 -17.06
CA ALA A 93 -11.62 2.96 -17.88
C ALA A 93 -12.37 4.28 -17.63
N LEU A 94 -13.21 4.68 -18.58
CA LEU A 94 -14.15 5.78 -18.36
C LEU A 94 -15.41 5.26 -17.68
N ALA A 95 -15.86 5.97 -16.64
CA ALA A 95 -17.14 5.82 -16.00
C ALA A 95 -17.97 7.07 -16.29
N GLY A 96 -19.07 6.92 -17.04
CA GLY A 96 -19.99 8.01 -17.39
C GLY A 96 -20.88 8.43 -16.23
N PRO A 97 -21.78 9.44 -16.42
CA PRO A 97 -22.72 9.86 -15.39
C PRO A 97 -23.63 8.70 -14.96
N GLY A 98 -23.76 8.49 -13.63
CA GLY A 98 -24.57 7.40 -13.06
C GLY A 98 -23.96 6.00 -13.20
N ALA A 99 -22.74 5.86 -13.73
CA ALA A 99 -22.07 4.58 -13.89
C ALA A 99 -21.82 3.88 -12.54
N SER A 100 -22.02 2.57 -12.52
CA SER A 100 -21.69 1.72 -11.38
C SER A 100 -20.26 1.24 -11.45
N ILE A 101 -19.48 1.52 -10.41
CA ILE A 101 -18.07 1.11 -10.27
C ILE A 101 -18.01 0.08 -9.14
N ALA A 102 -17.59 -1.15 -9.46
CA ALA A 102 -17.41 -2.16 -8.43
C ALA A 102 -15.95 -2.63 -8.36
N VAL A 103 -15.41 -2.58 -7.16
CA VAL A 103 -14.08 -3.08 -6.81
C VAL A 103 -14.25 -4.36 -6.01
N GLY A 104 -13.67 -5.44 -6.49
CA GLY A 104 -13.71 -6.74 -5.82
C GLY A 104 -12.85 -6.79 -4.55
N PRO A 105 -12.82 -7.93 -3.85
CA PRO A 105 -11.88 -8.17 -2.75
C PRO A 105 -10.43 -8.01 -3.20
N ALA A 106 -9.55 -7.65 -2.24
CA ALA A 106 -8.11 -7.56 -2.48
C ALA A 106 -7.56 -8.92 -2.97
N ARG A 107 -6.65 -8.87 -3.94
CA ARG A 107 -6.05 -10.04 -4.56
C ARG A 107 -4.54 -9.99 -4.47
N GLY A 108 -3.96 -11.10 -4.06
CA GLY A 108 -2.50 -11.20 -3.89
C GLY A 108 -1.96 -10.37 -2.72
N GLY A 109 -2.86 -9.81 -1.88
CA GLY A 109 -2.49 -8.97 -0.76
C GLY A 109 -3.68 -8.62 0.13
N VAL A 110 -3.48 -7.61 0.97
CA VAL A 110 -4.45 -7.11 1.97
C VAL A 110 -5.08 -5.79 1.53
N TYR A 111 -4.30 -4.94 0.84
CA TYR A 111 -4.72 -3.59 0.46
C TYR A 111 -4.89 -3.47 -1.05
N ALA A 112 -5.98 -2.83 -1.44
CA ALA A 112 -6.28 -2.47 -2.82
C ALA A 112 -6.66 -0.99 -2.91
N TYR A 113 -6.55 -0.40 -4.10
CA TYR A 113 -6.78 1.02 -4.33
C TYR A 113 -7.72 1.24 -5.49
N LEU A 114 -8.66 2.18 -5.35
CA LEU A 114 -9.44 2.77 -6.44
C LEU A 114 -9.03 4.22 -6.58
N ALA A 115 -8.40 4.56 -7.70
CA ALA A 115 -8.14 5.93 -8.11
C ALA A 115 -9.21 6.41 -9.09
N VAL A 116 -9.49 7.71 -9.04
CA VAL A 116 -10.37 8.43 -9.96
C VAL A 116 -9.66 9.64 -10.52
N GLY A 117 -9.94 10.00 -11.74
CA GLY A 117 -9.38 11.20 -12.36
C GLY A 117 -9.66 12.46 -11.53
N GLY A 118 -8.63 13.29 -11.33
CA GLY A 118 -8.69 14.43 -10.41
C GLY A 118 -8.50 14.08 -8.93
N GLY A 119 -8.59 12.80 -8.55
CA GLY A 119 -8.47 12.34 -7.16
C GLY A 119 -9.69 12.66 -6.30
N ILE A 120 -9.66 12.19 -5.06
CA ILE A 120 -10.68 12.51 -4.05
C ILE A 120 -10.33 13.86 -3.41
N ASP A 121 -11.24 14.85 -3.53
CA ASP A 121 -11.05 16.22 -3.05
C ASP A 121 -11.69 16.47 -1.68
N SER A 122 -11.52 15.53 -0.75
CA SER A 122 -11.89 15.74 0.65
C SER A 122 -11.02 16.85 1.28
N PRO A 123 -11.53 17.58 2.31
CA PRO A 123 -10.76 18.64 2.96
C PRO A 123 -9.43 18.11 3.50
N PRO A 124 -8.29 18.74 3.15
CA PRO A 124 -6.98 18.32 3.65
C PRO A 124 -6.81 18.69 5.12
N ALA A 125 -6.20 17.79 5.88
CA ALA A 125 -5.76 18.04 7.24
C ALA A 125 -4.23 18.02 7.30
N MET A 126 -3.61 19.15 7.63
CA MET A 126 -2.14 19.30 7.65
C MET A 126 -1.48 18.88 6.32
N GLY A 127 -2.06 19.32 5.19
CA GLY A 127 -1.53 19.09 3.85
C GLY A 127 -1.77 17.70 3.26
N SER A 128 -2.56 16.83 3.92
CA SER A 128 -2.88 15.49 3.45
C SER A 128 -4.37 15.18 3.62
N ARG A 129 -4.93 14.41 2.68
CA ARG A 129 -6.29 13.88 2.73
C ARG A 129 -6.37 12.49 3.38
N SER A 130 -5.23 11.92 3.78
CA SER A 130 -5.19 10.62 4.43
C SER A 130 -5.95 10.60 5.74
N VAL A 131 -6.80 9.60 5.90
CA VAL A 131 -7.53 9.35 7.14
C VAL A 131 -6.64 8.61 8.13
N HIS A 132 -6.54 9.14 9.35
CA HIS A 132 -6.01 8.43 10.50
C HIS A 132 -7.17 8.05 11.43
N ARG A 133 -7.61 6.80 11.38
CA ARG A 133 -8.86 6.35 12.03
C ARG A 133 -8.92 6.62 13.53
N ARG A 134 -7.83 6.39 14.27
CA ARG A 134 -7.81 6.51 15.75
C ARG A 134 -7.99 7.93 16.24
N SER A 135 -7.43 8.90 15.54
CA SER A 135 -7.49 10.32 15.93
C SER A 135 -8.50 11.11 15.10
N ALA A 136 -9.25 10.46 14.21
CA ALA A 136 -10.20 11.08 13.29
C ALA A 136 -9.62 12.26 12.48
N ILE A 137 -8.30 12.27 12.24
CA ILE A 137 -7.64 13.27 11.41
C ILE A 137 -7.86 12.91 9.94
N GLY A 138 -8.33 13.86 9.14
CA GLY A 138 -8.65 13.65 7.72
C GLY A 138 -10.01 12.96 7.50
N GLY A 139 -10.84 12.85 8.53
CA GLY A 139 -12.16 12.22 8.47
C GLY A 139 -12.21 10.83 9.10
N GLY A 140 -13.17 10.02 8.66
CA GLY A 140 -13.43 8.66 9.14
C GLY A 140 -13.37 7.61 8.04
N PRO A 141 -13.59 6.33 8.39
CA PRO A 141 -13.81 5.29 7.39
C PRO A 141 -15.07 5.60 6.58
N LEU A 142 -15.04 5.19 5.31
CA LEU A 142 -16.15 5.38 4.39
C LEU A 142 -17.29 4.40 4.69
N GLY A 143 -18.50 4.86 4.46
CA GLY A 143 -19.74 4.08 4.60
C GLY A 143 -20.75 4.36 3.48
N PRO A 144 -21.79 3.52 3.36
CA PRO A 144 -22.86 3.74 2.39
C PRO A 144 -23.52 5.11 2.56
N GLY A 145 -23.71 5.83 1.45
CA GLY A 145 -24.27 7.18 1.42
C GLY A 145 -23.24 8.31 1.45
N ASP A 146 -21.97 8.02 1.76
CA ASP A 146 -20.92 9.04 1.71
C ASP A 146 -20.73 9.54 0.28
N MET A 147 -20.55 10.84 0.15
CA MET A 147 -20.21 11.51 -1.10
C MET A 147 -18.74 11.92 -1.09
N LEU A 148 -18.00 11.46 -2.08
CA LEU A 148 -16.59 11.77 -2.28
C LEU A 148 -16.49 12.83 -3.40
N PRO A 149 -16.23 14.09 -3.08
CA PRO A 149 -16.01 15.11 -4.10
C PRO A 149 -14.77 14.78 -4.90
N LEU A 150 -14.80 15.07 -6.21
CA LEU A 150 -13.67 14.85 -7.12
C LEU A 150 -12.98 16.17 -7.42
N GLY A 151 -11.66 16.11 -7.59
CA GLY A 151 -10.87 17.27 -7.97
C GLY A 151 -11.18 17.74 -9.41
N PRO A 152 -10.89 19.01 -9.71
CA PRO A 152 -11.25 19.63 -11.00
C PRO A 152 -10.43 19.12 -12.19
N ASP A 153 -9.26 18.57 -11.94
CA ASP A 153 -8.30 18.18 -12.99
C ASP A 153 -8.52 16.71 -13.45
N GLY A 154 -9.79 16.26 -13.46
CA GLY A 154 -10.12 14.93 -13.91
C GLY A 154 -9.59 14.68 -15.33
N ALA A 155 -8.53 13.88 -15.48
CA ALA A 155 -8.11 13.41 -16.78
C ALA A 155 -9.19 12.48 -17.33
N ASP A 156 -9.82 12.90 -18.44
CA ASP A 156 -10.84 12.09 -19.14
C ASP A 156 -10.20 10.96 -19.95
N VAL A 157 -8.90 10.78 -19.86
CA VAL A 157 -8.17 9.78 -20.64
C VAL A 157 -7.62 8.70 -19.72
N PRO A 158 -8.32 7.54 -19.63
CA PRO A 158 -7.79 6.40 -18.93
C PRO A 158 -6.51 5.91 -19.59
N ARG A 159 -5.60 5.39 -18.79
CA ARG A 159 -4.28 4.92 -19.22
C ARG A 159 -4.12 3.43 -18.95
N ARG A 160 -3.10 2.84 -19.56
CA ARG A 160 -2.64 1.49 -19.28
C ARG A 160 -1.13 1.50 -19.03
N LEU A 161 -0.68 0.59 -18.17
CA LEU A 161 0.72 0.25 -18.00
C LEU A 161 0.83 -1.19 -17.47
N PRO A 162 1.93 -1.89 -17.78
CA PRO A 162 2.18 -3.20 -17.21
C PRO A 162 2.29 -3.11 -15.69
N LEU A 163 1.54 -3.94 -14.95
CA LEU A 163 1.73 -4.03 -13.52
C LEU A 163 3.03 -4.79 -13.24
N PRO A 164 3.84 -4.30 -12.30
CA PRO A 164 5.08 -4.99 -11.95
C PRO A 164 4.78 -6.31 -11.24
N GLU A 165 5.62 -7.29 -11.48
CA GLU A 165 5.62 -8.52 -10.71
C GLU A 165 5.86 -8.25 -9.22
N PRO A 166 5.18 -8.97 -8.32
CA PRO A 166 5.40 -8.84 -6.88
C PRO A 166 6.86 -9.17 -6.53
N THR A 167 7.48 -8.30 -5.76
CA THR A 167 8.83 -8.56 -5.24
C THR A 167 8.77 -9.68 -4.21
N THR A 168 9.48 -10.77 -4.43
CA THR A 168 9.59 -11.93 -3.54
C THR A 168 10.81 -11.82 -2.61
N GLY A 169 10.97 -12.80 -1.71
CA GLY A 169 12.10 -12.89 -0.79
C GLY A 169 11.87 -12.22 0.57
N PRO A 170 12.86 -12.25 1.46
CA PRO A 170 12.72 -11.77 2.83
C PRO A 170 12.40 -10.28 2.90
N ILE A 171 11.79 -9.87 4.01
CA ILE A 171 11.55 -8.47 4.38
C ILE A 171 12.84 -7.94 5.00
N ARG A 172 13.42 -6.91 4.39
CA ARG A 172 14.70 -6.34 4.82
C ARG A 172 14.52 -5.39 5.99
N LEU A 173 15.43 -5.45 6.94
CA LEU A 173 15.47 -4.58 8.12
C LEU A 173 16.90 -4.18 8.46
N MET A 174 17.05 -3.14 9.27
CA MET A 174 18.29 -2.78 9.95
C MET A 174 18.12 -3.02 11.45
N PHE A 175 19.12 -3.57 12.13
CA PHE A 175 19.13 -3.66 13.59
C PHE A 175 19.15 -2.29 14.24
N GLY A 176 18.63 -2.21 15.46
CA GLY A 176 18.55 -0.97 16.23
C GLY A 176 17.31 -0.11 15.93
N PRO A 177 17.20 1.05 16.58
CA PRO A 177 18.24 1.74 17.37
C PRO A 177 18.41 1.27 18.81
N GLN A 178 17.68 0.25 19.29
CA GLN A 178 17.73 -0.26 20.66
C GLN A 178 17.79 -1.80 20.60
N ASP A 179 18.88 -2.32 20.06
CA ASP A 179 19.19 -3.75 20.02
C ASP A 179 19.94 -4.24 21.28
N ASP A 180 20.59 -3.33 22.01
CA ASP A 180 21.31 -3.59 23.27
C ASP A 180 20.47 -4.17 24.42
N PRO A 181 19.14 -3.96 24.55
CA PRO A 181 18.31 -4.66 25.51
C PRO A 181 18.06 -6.14 25.20
N PHE A 182 18.45 -6.62 24.02
CA PHE A 182 18.21 -8.00 23.59
C PHE A 182 19.45 -8.87 23.72
N THR A 183 19.23 -10.19 23.80
CA THR A 183 20.32 -11.18 23.76
C THR A 183 20.78 -11.40 22.32
N ASP A 184 22.04 -11.85 22.11
CA ASP A 184 22.52 -12.26 20.79
C ASP A 184 21.62 -13.35 20.17
N ALA A 185 21.08 -14.23 20.99
CA ALA A 185 20.13 -15.26 20.56
C ALA A 185 18.83 -14.66 20.03
N ALA A 186 18.32 -13.55 20.62
CA ALA A 186 17.15 -12.84 20.14
C ALA A 186 17.42 -12.15 18.79
N LEU A 187 18.58 -11.51 18.64
CA LEU A 187 19.00 -10.90 17.38
C LEU A 187 19.12 -11.93 16.26
N ALA A 188 19.74 -13.08 16.54
CA ALA A 188 19.85 -14.18 15.59
C ALA A 188 18.46 -14.77 15.25
N ALA A 189 17.60 -14.99 16.24
CA ALA A 189 16.27 -15.54 16.06
C ALA A 189 15.38 -14.64 15.19
N LEU A 190 15.52 -13.30 15.27
CA LEU A 190 14.72 -12.36 14.48
C LEU A 190 14.83 -12.65 12.97
N THR A 191 16.03 -12.99 12.48
CA THR A 191 16.28 -13.26 11.05
C THR A 191 16.21 -14.75 10.70
N ALA A 192 16.33 -15.65 11.66
CA ALA A 192 16.29 -17.09 11.44
C ALA A 192 14.88 -17.69 11.48
N THR A 193 13.93 -16.99 12.11
CA THR A 193 12.55 -17.48 12.30
C THR A 193 11.67 -17.14 11.12
N ASP A 194 10.77 -18.07 10.76
CA ASP A 194 9.61 -17.79 9.92
C ASP A 194 8.49 -17.21 10.81
N TRP A 195 8.13 -15.96 10.58
CA TRP A 195 7.15 -15.23 11.37
C TRP A 195 5.78 -15.31 10.72
N THR A 196 4.74 -15.60 11.50
CA THR A 196 3.35 -15.62 11.02
C THR A 196 2.65 -14.30 11.33
N VAL A 197 2.04 -13.68 10.33
CA VAL A 197 1.23 -12.46 10.52
C VAL A 197 -0.05 -12.79 11.26
N MET A 198 -0.29 -12.14 12.40
CA MET A 198 -1.46 -12.40 13.25
C MET A 198 -2.72 -11.69 12.73
N PRO A 199 -3.93 -12.26 12.97
CA PRO A 199 -5.21 -11.65 12.55
C PRO A 199 -5.50 -10.27 13.13
N ARG A 200 -4.86 -9.91 14.25
CA ARG A 200 -5.00 -8.59 14.90
C ARG A 200 -4.05 -7.52 14.32
N SER A 201 -3.46 -7.79 13.15
CA SER A 201 -2.65 -6.81 12.42
C SER A 201 -3.54 -5.77 11.76
N ASP A 202 -3.13 -4.51 11.81
CA ASP A 202 -3.85 -3.38 11.23
C ASP A 202 -2.89 -2.28 10.75
N ARG A 203 -3.43 -1.11 10.39
CA ARG A 203 -2.64 0.05 9.97
C ARG A 203 -1.74 0.64 11.08
N MET A 204 -1.95 0.26 12.36
CA MET A 204 -1.10 0.65 13.50
C MET A 204 0.13 -0.24 13.63
N GLY A 205 -0.03 -1.56 13.39
CA GLY A 205 1.05 -2.51 13.60
C GLY A 205 0.75 -3.90 13.04
N CYS A 206 1.74 -4.48 12.38
CA CYS A 206 1.76 -5.87 11.98
C CYS A 206 2.29 -6.70 13.14
N ARG A 207 1.43 -7.49 13.77
CA ARG A 207 1.78 -8.38 14.88
C ARG A 207 2.25 -9.70 14.32
N LEU A 208 3.34 -10.21 14.87
CA LEU A 208 3.96 -11.44 14.40
C LEU A 208 3.97 -12.49 15.50
N ASP A 209 3.69 -13.72 15.13
CA ASP A 209 3.82 -14.91 15.96
C ASP A 209 5.00 -15.76 15.47
N GLY A 210 5.73 -16.39 16.40
CA GLY A 210 6.91 -17.19 16.12
C GLY A 210 7.76 -17.39 17.37
N ALA A 211 9.07 -17.34 17.23
CA ALA A 211 9.99 -17.45 18.37
C ALA A 211 9.79 -16.30 19.37
N VAL A 212 9.99 -16.59 20.64
CA VAL A 212 10.09 -15.55 21.68
C VAL A 212 11.46 -14.89 21.59
N LEU A 213 11.48 -13.57 21.56
CA LEU A 213 12.71 -12.77 21.55
C LEU A 213 13.02 -12.32 22.99
N PRO A 214 13.94 -13.00 23.71
CA PRO A 214 14.21 -12.67 25.09
C PRO A 214 14.95 -11.35 25.26
N HIS A 215 14.52 -10.55 26.24
CA HIS A 215 15.21 -9.35 26.66
C HIS A 215 16.34 -9.69 27.66
N ALA A 216 17.49 -9.04 27.49
CA ALA A 216 18.62 -9.15 28.41
C ALA A 216 18.49 -8.18 29.61
N ARG A 217 17.80 -7.04 29.44
CA ARG A 217 17.76 -5.94 30.44
C ARG A 217 16.34 -5.38 30.69
N GLY A 218 15.31 -6.21 30.54
CA GLY A 218 13.91 -5.77 30.69
C GLY A 218 13.30 -5.27 29.36
N PHE A 219 11.97 -5.17 29.35
CA PHE A 219 11.17 -4.91 28.14
C PHE A 219 10.53 -3.53 28.09
N ASN A 220 10.80 -2.67 29.08
CA ASN A 220 10.33 -1.30 29.11
C ASN A 220 11.51 -0.33 29.01
N ILE A 221 11.34 0.70 28.21
CA ILE A 221 12.26 1.83 28.08
C ILE A 221 11.52 3.13 28.41
N VAL A 222 12.26 4.19 28.69
CA VAL A 222 11.67 5.53 28.66
C VAL A 222 11.08 5.76 27.27
N SER A 223 9.86 6.31 27.23
CA SER A 223 9.18 6.54 25.93
C SER A 223 10.05 7.33 24.98
N ASP A 224 10.29 6.78 23.82
CA ASP A 224 11.16 7.32 22.79
C ASP A 224 10.45 7.38 21.43
N GLY A 225 10.98 8.17 20.49
CA GLY A 225 10.44 8.29 19.15
C GLY A 225 10.38 6.95 18.41
N VAL A 226 9.26 6.67 17.77
CA VAL A 226 9.10 5.52 16.88
C VAL A 226 8.73 5.99 15.47
N VAL A 227 8.98 5.16 14.48
CA VAL A 227 8.65 5.44 13.07
C VAL A 227 7.96 4.22 12.45
N PRO A 228 7.20 4.38 11.35
CA PRO A 228 6.77 3.23 10.57
C PRO A 228 7.95 2.36 10.18
N GLY A 229 7.84 1.04 10.40
CA GLY A 229 8.92 0.09 10.23
C GLY A 229 9.62 -0.30 11.54
N SER A 230 9.53 0.49 12.63
CA SER A 230 10.09 0.10 13.93
C SER A 230 9.53 -1.26 14.38
N VAL A 231 10.41 -2.19 14.73
CA VAL A 231 10.08 -3.52 15.25
C VAL A 231 10.17 -3.46 16.76
N GLN A 232 9.03 -3.25 17.42
CA GLN A 232 8.93 -3.25 18.87
C GLN A 232 8.72 -4.67 19.42
N VAL A 233 9.36 -4.96 20.54
CA VAL A 233 9.18 -6.24 21.24
C VAL A 233 8.68 -5.96 22.65
N PRO A 234 7.35 -6.15 22.91
CA PRO A 234 6.77 -6.10 24.25
C PRO A 234 7.28 -7.21 25.16
N GLY A 235 6.79 -7.24 26.42
CA GLY A 235 7.24 -8.19 27.44
C GLY A 235 6.93 -9.65 27.14
N ASP A 236 6.01 -9.95 26.22
CA ASP A 236 5.73 -11.31 25.73
C ASP A 236 6.76 -11.82 24.72
N GLY A 237 7.72 -10.98 24.34
CA GLY A 237 8.77 -11.32 23.40
C GLY A 237 8.32 -11.46 21.94
N ARG A 238 7.10 -11.05 21.59
CA ARG A 238 6.57 -11.16 20.23
C ARG A 238 6.70 -9.83 19.48
N PRO A 239 7.33 -9.82 18.28
CA PRO A 239 7.57 -8.57 17.58
C PRO A 239 6.30 -7.96 17.00
N ILE A 240 6.24 -6.64 17.01
CA ILE A 240 5.22 -5.82 16.37
C ILE A 240 5.94 -4.84 15.44
N VAL A 241 5.74 -4.98 14.13
CA VAL A 241 6.25 -4.01 13.16
C VAL A 241 5.26 -2.85 13.07
N LEU A 242 5.67 -1.65 13.46
CA LEU A 242 4.82 -0.46 13.41
C LEU A 242 4.52 -0.06 11.97
N MET A 243 3.22 0.17 11.68
CA MET A 243 2.74 0.47 10.33
C MET A 243 2.42 1.97 10.16
N ARG A 244 1.74 2.35 9.08
CA ARG A 244 1.56 3.76 8.66
C ARG A 244 0.84 4.65 9.67
N ASP A 245 -0.10 4.09 10.45
CA ASP A 245 -0.88 4.84 11.44
C ASP A 245 -0.29 4.75 12.87
N CYS A 246 0.93 4.21 13.02
CA CYS A 246 1.54 4.05 14.33
C CYS A 246 1.69 5.38 15.08
N GLN A 247 1.66 5.31 16.39
CA GLN A 247 1.95 6.43 17.29
C GLN A 247 3.34 7.03 17.02
N THR A 248 3.61 8.18 17.58
CA THR A 248 4.89 8.88 17.40
C THR A 248 5.93 8.55 18.46
N THR A 249 5.49 8.03 19.61
CA THR A 249 6.33 7.60 20.72
C THR A 249 5.91 6.24 21.24
N GLY A 250 6.82 5.48 21.84
CA GLY A 250 6.56 4.17 22.40
C GLY A 250 7.54 3.80 23.50
N GLY A 251 7.12 2.95 24.45
CA GLY A 251 7.89 2.53 25.60
C GLY A 251 8.48 1.12 25.51
N TYR A 252 8.41 0.48 24.32
CA TYR A 252 9.07 -0.81 24.08
C TYR A 252 10.34 -0.64 23.26
N PRO A 253 11.38 -1.43 23.56
CA PRO A 253 12.63 -1.37 22.79
C PRO A 253 12.40 -1.77 21.33
N LYS A 254 13.11 -1.09 20.44
CA LYS A 254 13.09 -1.31 18.99
C LYS A 254 14.28 -2.15 18.58
N ILE A 255 14.10 -3.46 18.45
CA ILE A 255 15.18 -4.40 18.08
C ILE A 255 15.71 -4.14 16.67
N ALA A 256 14.83 -3.68 15.78
CA ALA A 256 15.15 -3.43 14.36
C ALA A 256 14.21 -2.38 13.76
N THR A 257 14.48 -2.01 12.51
CA THR A 257 13.60 -1.18 11.69
C THR A 257 13.50 -1.77 10.28
N VAL A 258 12.30 -2.16 9.85
CA VAL A 258 12.02 -2.58 8.47
C VAL A 258 12.25 -1.40 7.53
N ILE A 259 12.96 -1.63 6.43
CA ILE A 259 13.23 -0.56 5.46
C ILE A 259 11.95 -0.12 4.73
N GLY A 260 11.88 1.15 4.36
CA GLY A 260 10.64 1.75 3.82
C GLY A 260 10.00 0.99 2.65
N PRO A 261 10.76 0.55 1.62
CA PRO A 261 10.20 -0.22 0.50
C PRO A 261 9.60 -1.56 0.91
N ASP A 262 10.19 -2.23 1.90
CA ASP A 262 9.75 -3.55 2.32
C ASP A 262 8.58 -3.47 3.31
N LEU A 263 8.33 -2.29 3.90
CA LEU A 263 7.15 -2.06 4.72
C LEU A 263 5.85 -2.14 3.89
N ASP A 264 5.88 -1.66 2.65
CA ASP A 264 4.77 -1.78 1.70
C ASP A 264 4.49 -3.26 1.37
N ARG A 265 5.56 -4.06 1.19
CA ARG A 265 5.46 -5.51 0.96
C ARG A 265 4.90 -6.26 2.19
N LEU A 266 5.39 -5.92 3.38
CA LEU A 266 4.90 -6.49 4.64
C LEU A 266 3.40 -6.20 4.84
N ALA A 267 2.95 -4.99 4.48
CA ALA A 267 1.55 -4.62 4.55
C ALA A 267 0.64 -5.54 3.73
N GLN A 268 1.14 -6.07 2.63
CA GLN A 268 0.38 -6.96 1.74
C GLN A 268 0.36 -8.43 2.18
N VAL A 269 1.08 -8.81 3.24
CA VAL A 269 1.05 -10.18 3.74
C VAL A 269 -0.24 -10.40 4.53
N PRO A 270 -1.11 -11.33 4.12
CA PRO A 270 -2.39 -11.55 4.79
C PRO A 270 -2.21 -12.22 6.18
N PRO A 271 -3.19 -12.10 7.06
CA PRO A 271 -3.23 -12.88 8.29
C PRO A 271 -3.04 -14.38 8.03
N GLY A 272 -2.16 -15.01 8.79
CA GLY A 272 -1.72 -16.40 8.59
C GLY A 272 -0.58 -16.56 7.57
N GLY A 273 -0.26 -15.50 6.81
CA GLY A 273 0.89 -15.50 5.90
C GLY A 273 2.20 -15.46 6.65
N THR A 274 3.25 -15.99 6.03
CA THR A 274 4.58 -16.11 6.62
C THR A 274 5.55 -15.09 6.04
N VAL A 275 6.38 -14.52 6.89
CA VAL A 275 7.46 -13.60 6.53
C VAL A 275 8.76 -14.05 7.19
N ARG A 276 9.87 -13.82 6.50
CA ARG A 276 11.22 -13.95 7.04
C ARG A 276 11.94 -12.61 6.92
N PHE A 277 12.75 -12.26 7.89
CA PHE A 277 13.54 -11.04 7.84
C PHE A 277 14.97 -11.31 7.37
N ALA A 278 15.57 -10.29 6.72
CA ALA A 278 17.00 -10.26 6.41
C ALA A 278 17.58 -8.92 6.86
N ALA A 279 18.70 -8.98 7.55
CA ALA A 279 19.43 -7.78 7.96
C ALA A 279 20.18 -7.18 6.76
N VAL A 280 20.11 -5.86 6.62
CA VAL A 280 20.82 -5.11 5.58
C VAL A 280 21.59 -3.93 6.16
N ALA A 281 22.62 -3.48 5.47
CA ALA A 281 23.36 -2.28 5.83
C ALA A 281 22.54 -1.01 5.51
N ARG A 282 22.84 0.09 6.19
CA ARG A 282 22.21 1.41 5.97
C ARG A 282 22.33 1.88 4.51
N THR A 283 23.46 1.64 3.88
CA THR A 283 23.72 2.00 2.48
C THR A 283 22.74 1.30 1.53
N GLU A 284 22.48 0.01 1.77
CA GLU A 284 21.51 -0.77 1.00
C GLU A 284 20.08 -0.29 1.24
N ALA A 285 19.72 -0.01 2.50
CA ALA A 285 18.40 0.54 2.84
C ALA A 285 18.12 1.88 2.15
N VAL A 286 19.12 2.78 2.12
CA VAL A 286 19.02 4.08 1.43
C VAL A 286 18.91 3.89 -0.08
N ALA A 287 19.71 3.01 -0.67
CA ALA A 287 19.64 2.70 -2.10
C ALA A 287 18.27 2.13 -2.50
N ALA A 288 17.72 1.20 -1.70
CA ALA A 288 16.40 0.64 -1.93
C ALA A 288 15.28 1.70 -1.85
N ALA A 289 15.38 2.63 -0.90
CA ALA A 289 14.42 3.74 -0.77
C ALA A 289 14.50 4.70 -1.98
N ALA A 290 15.70 5.01 -2.45
CA ALA A 290 15.91 5.82 -3.66
C ALA A 290 15.35 5.13 -4.91
N ALA A 291 15.59 3.82 -5.06
CA ALA A 291 15.08 3.04 -6.18
C ALA A 291 13.55 3.00 -6.22
N LEU A 292 12.86 2.83 -5.07
CA LEU A 292 11.40 2.90 -5.02
C LEU A 292 10.90 4.28 -5.43
N ARG A 293 11.53 5.36 -4.97
CA ARG A 293 11.16 6.73 -5.36
C ARG A 293 11.30 6.93 -6.86
N GLN A 294 12.46 6.58 -7.44
CA GLN A 294 12.70 6.68 -8.88
C GLN A 294 11.69 5.87 -9.69
N ARG A 295 11.34 4.67 -9.20
CA ARG A 295 10.31 3.84 -9.83
C ARG A 295 8.94 4.53 -9.84
N ILE A 296 8.51 5.09 -8.71
CA ILE A 296 7.23 5.82 -8.60
C ILE A 296 7.25 7.06 -9.51
N ASP A 297 8.32 7.84 -9.47
CA ASP A 297 8.44 9.07 -10.28
C ASP A 297 8.46 8.76 -11.78
N GLY A 298 8.98 7.61 -12.18
CA GLY A 298 9.06 7.16 -13.58
C GLY A 298 7.76 6.55 -14.14
N LEU A 299 6.76 6.23 -13.31
CA LEU A 299 5.54 5.51 -13.75
C LEU A 299 4.76 6.26 -14.84
N ALA A 300 4.66 7.58 -14.72
CA ALA A 300 3.90 8.41 -15.67
C ALA A 300 4.45 8.33 -17.10
N ALA A 301 5.77 8.17 -17.25
CA ALA A 301 6.43 8.02 -18.56
C ALA A 301 6.16 6.67 -19.22
N LEU A 302 5.83 5.65 -18.43
CA LEU A 302 5.51 4.30 -18.92
C LEU A 302 4.04 4.15 -19.31
N ALA A 303 3.16 5.02 -18.79
CA ALA A 303 1.73 4.92 -19.03
C ALA A 303 1.36 5.42 -20.44
N ARG A 304 0.48 4.68 -21.10
CA ARG A 304 -0.05 5.01 -22.43
C ARG A 304 -1.56 5.14 -22.37
N PRO A 305 -2.22 5.89 -23.28
CA PRO A 305 -3.68 5.95 -23.34
C PRO A 305 -4.29 4.54 -23.44
N ALA A 306 -5.32 4.26 -22.66
CA ALA A 306 -6.09 3.04 -22.81
C ALA A 306 -6.85 3.09 -24.14
N GLY A 307 -6.82 2.02 -24.94
CA GLY A 307 -7.40 1.99 -26.30
C GLY A 307 -6.43 2.39 -27.41
N ALA A 308 -5.21 2.79 -27.12
CA ALA A 308 -4.15 2.80 -28.13
C ALA A 308 -3.83 1.36 -28.57
N ASP A 309 -3.66 1.14 -29.89
CA ASP A 309 -3.23 -0.18 -30.36
C ASP A 309 -1.91 -0.58 -29.67
N PRO A 310 -1.78 -1.87 -29.29
CA PRO A 310 -0.56 -2.33 -28.64
C PRO A 310 0.63 -2.11 -29.58
N SER A 311 1.67 -1.48 -29.07
CA SER A 311 2.93 -1.38 -29.81
C SER A 311 3.60 -2.76 -29.92
N SER A 312 4.55 -2.93 -30.83
CA SER A 312 5.34 -4.17 -30.92
C SER A 312 6.04 -4.51 -29.59
N GLU A 313 6.48 -3.49 -28.83
CA GLU A 313 7.07 -3.66 -27.49
C GLU A 313 6.03 -4.15 -26.48
N ASP A 314 4.79 -3.63 -26.51
CA ASP A 314 3.71 -4.09 -25.65
C ASP A 314 3.36 -5.56 -25.94
N LEU A 315 3.34 -5.96 -27.23
CA LEU A 315 3.07 -7.33 -27.65
C LEU A 315 4.18 -8.30 -27.19
N LEU A 316 5.44 -7.85 -27.25
CA LEU A 316 6.58 -8.62 -26.76
C LEU A 316 6.54 -8.78 -25.23
N ALA A 317 6.19 -7.71 -24.49
CA ALA A 317 6.08 -7.74 -23.03
C ALA A 317 4.93 -8.64 -22.53
N LEU A 318 3.88 -8.81 -23.33
CA LEU A 318 2.73 -9.67 -23.00
C LEU A 318 3.04 -11.17 -23.09
N ASN A 319 4.22 -11.56 -23.64
CA ASN A 319 4.66 -12.96 -23.79
C ASN A 319 3.52 -13.88 -24.27
N LEU A 320 2.84 -13.46 -25.36
CA LEU A 320 1.66 -14.12 -25.89
C LEU A 320 1.93 -15.53 -26.46
N ILE A 321 3.21 -15.90 -26.59
CA ILE A 321 3.65 -17.21 -27.06
C ILE A 321 4.37 -17.90 -25.90
N GLY A 322 3.69 -18.79 -25.22
CA GLY A 322 4.26 -19.65 -24.18
C GLY A 322 5.18 -20.72 -24.78
N GLY A 323 6.45 -20.38 -25.02
CA GLY A 323 7.48 -21.28 -25.50
C GLY A 323 7.77 -21.16 -26.99
N VAL A 324 9.05 -21.23 -27.35
CA VAL A 324 9.52 -21.42 -28.71
C VAL A 324 9.26 -22.89 -29.06
N VAL A 325 8.34 -23.16 -29.98
CA VAL A 325 8.23 -24.47 -30.60
C VAL A 325 9.38 -24.55 -31.61
N ASP A 326 10.37 -25.35 -31.33
CA ASP A 326 11.41 -25.70 -32.31
C ASP A 326 10.78 -26.52 -33.43
N ALA A 327 10.49 -25.87 -34.56
CA ALA A 327 9.90 -26.49 -35.75
C ALA A 327 10.84 -27.49 -36.42
N THR A 328 12.07 -27.66 -35.94
CA THR A 328 13.05 -28.62 -36.47
C THR A 328 13.11 -29.91 -35.66
N ALA A 329 12.39 -30.02 -34.53
CA ALA A 329 12.30 -31.24 -33.74
C ALA A 329 11.14 -32.14 -34.23
N VAL A 330 11.19 -32.57 -35.49
CA VAL A 330 10.39 -33.68 -36.02
C VAL A 330 11.37 -34.78 -36.38
N GLY A 331 11.47 -35.76 -35.51
CA GLY A 331 12.17 -36.99 -35.69
C GLY A 331 11.47 -38.08 -34.90
#